data_219bb1500834786a77a027d1c9982569
#
_entry.id   219bb1500834786a77a027d1c9982569
#
_cell.length_a   1.000
_cell.length_b   1.000
_cell.length_c   1.000
_cell.angle_alpha   90.00
_cell.angle_beta   90.00
_cell.angle_gamma   90.00
#
_symmetry.space_group_name_H-M   'P 1'
#
loop_
_entity.id
_entity.type
_entity.pdbx_description
1 polymer ?
#
loop_
_entity_poly.entity_id
_entity_poly.type
_entity_poly.pdbx_seq_one_letter_code
_entity_poly.pdbx_strand_id
1 'polypeptide(L)'
;GRGTEAMMLSPDQRLQLVVQELAGYLGIQGQPLWHEESLWPHAIPQYKLGHLPKVALVDEALAQFPGLHLRSNWRDGVALGDCVENAYQLAQDIGARPL
;
A
#
# COMPACT_ATOMS: atom_id res chain seq x y z
N GLY A 1 8.78 7.39 0.01
CA GLY A 1 9.69 7.21 -0.41
C GLY A 1 11.14 7.53 -0.69
N ARG A 2 12.04 7.06 0.11
CA ARG A 2 13.48 7.26 -0.11
C ARG A 2 14.12 6.05 -0.80
N GLY A 3 13.37 5.27 -1.57
CA GLY A 3 13.81 4.01 -2.15
C GLY A 3 14.28 4.06 -3.60
N THR A 4 14.42 5.25 -4.19
CA THR A 4 14.88 5.35 -5.59
C THR A 4 16.31 4.84 -5.78
N GLU A 5 17.19 5.05 -4.81
CA GLU A 5 18.58 4.56 -4.89
C GLU A 5 18.65 3.04 -4.86
N ALA A 6 17.88 2.38 -3.99
CA ALA A 6 17.82 0.92 -3.94
C ALA A 6 17.26 0.31 -5.24
N MET A 7 16.37 1.02 -5.93
CA MET A 7 15.82 0.59 -7.22
C MET A 7 16.84 0.59 -8.36
N MET A 8 17.92 1.37 -8.23
CA MET A 8 19.00 1.45 -9.21
C MET A 8 20.06 0.34 -9.02
N LEU A 9 20.03 -0.36 -7.90
CA LEU A 9 20.93 -1.46 -7.62
C LEU A 9 20.51 -2.74 -8.35
N SER A 10 21.47 -3.62 -8.62
CA SER A 10 21.15 -4.98 -9.07
C SER A 10 20.52 -5.80 -7.93
N PRO A 11 19.81 -6.91 -8.22
CA PRO A 11 19.27 -7.80 -7.19
C PRO A 11 20.30 -8.24 -6.17
N ASP A 12 21.50 -8.61 -6.62
CA ASP A 12 22.62 -9.02 -5.74
C ASP A 12 23.09 -7.88 -4.84
N GLN A 13 23.21 -6.68 -5.38
CA GLN A 13 23.57 -5.50 -4.59
C GLN A 13 22.52 -5.17 -3.53
N ARG A 14 21.24 -5.28 -3.86
CA ARG A 14 20.16 -5.09 -2.89
C ARG A 14 20.19 -6.13 -1.79
N LEU A 15 20.41 -7.40 -2.15
CA LEU A 15 20.55 -8.47 -1.17
C LEU A 15 21.72 -8.20 -0.21
N GLN A 16 22.88 -7.83 -0.73
CA GLN A 16 24.05 -7.51 0.10
C GLN A 16 23.78 -6.32 1.03
N LEU A 17 23.10 -5.30 0.55
CA LEU A 17 22.70 -4.16 1.39
C LEU A 17 21.80 -4.59 2.55
N VAL A 18 20.80 -5.42 2.29
CA VAL A 18 19.89 -5.94 3.32
C VAL A 18 20.65 -6.80 4.33
N VAL A 19 21.53 -7.66 3.88
CA VAL A 19 22.35 -8.49 4.77
C VAL A 19 23.25 -7.64 5.68
N GLN A 20 23.87 -6.59 5.14
CA GLN A 20 24.67 -5.65 5.94
C GLN A 20 23.83 -4.89 6.98
N GLU A 21 22.65 -4.41 6.61
CA GLU A 21 21.75 -3.71 7.54
C GLU A 21 21.27 -4.64 8.66
N LEU A 22 20.88 -5.86 8.33
CA LEU A 22 20.47 -6.86 9.32
C LEU A 22 21.62 -7.26 10.26
N ALA A 23 22.84 -7.38 9.74
CA ALA A 23 24.02 -7.59 10.56
C ALA A 23 24.27 -6.43 11.53
N GLY A 24 24.12 -5.19 11.05
CA GLY A 24 24.33 -3.99 11.86
C GLY A 24 23.29 -3.78 12.96
N TYR A 25 22.00 -3.98 12.64
CA TYR A 25 20.90 -3.70 13.57
C TYR A 25 20.53 -4.89 14.46
N LEU A 26 20.61 -6.10 13.95
CA LEU A 26 20.16 -7.31 14.63
C LEU A 26 21.29 -8.26 15.02
N GLY A 27 22.55 -7.96 14.64
CA GLY A 27 23.69 -8.82 14.91
C GLY A 27 23.65 -10.16 14.17
N ILE A 28 22.86 -10.28 13.10
CA ILE A 28 22.76 -11.50 12.30
C ILE A 28 24.07 -11.72 11.55
N GLN A 29 24.61 -12.96 11.60
CA GLN A 29 25.84 -13.36 10.90
C GLN A 29 25.53 -14.40 9.83
N GLY A 30 26.29 -14.34 8.73
CA GLY A 30 26.17 -15.29 7.62
C GLY A 30 25.25 -14.80 6.51
N GLN A 31 25.01 -15.67 5.55
CA GLN A 31 24.14 -15.41 4.40
C GLN A 31 22.77 -16.04 4.60
N PRO A 32 21.71 -15.48 4.00
CA PRO A 32 20.38 -16.09 4.06
C PRO A 32 20.40 -17.46 3.35
N LEU A 33 19.67 -18.41 3.91
CA LEU A 33 19.47 -19.73 3.29
C LEU A 33 18.59 -19.66 2.05
N TRP A 34 17.70 -18.68 2.03
CA TRP A 34 16.79 -18.42 0.94
C TRP A 34 16.38 -16.96 0.95
N HIS A 35 16.15 -16.37 -0.21
CA HIS A 35 15.54 -15.07 -0.34
C HIS A 35 14.68 -15.00 -1.60
N GLU A 36 13.68 -14.16 -1.55
CA GLU A 36 12.85 -13.77 -2.71
C GLU A 36 12.68 -12.27 -2.72
N GLU A 37 12.72 -11.68 -3.88
CA GLU A 37 12.55 -10.25 -4.07
C GLU A 37 11.36 -9.98 -4.98
N SER A 38 10.41 -9.18 -4.49
CA SER A 38 9.32 -8.63 -5.29
C SER A 38 9.48 -7.13 -5.43
N LEU A 39 9.57 -6.65 -6.65
CA LEU A 39 9.75 -5.24 -6.95
C LEU A 39 8.43 -4.56 -7.30
N TRP A 40 8.08 -3.53 -6.55
CA TRP A 40 6.85 -2.76 -6.74
C TRP A 40 7.19 -1.31 -7.08
N PRO A 41 7.34 -0.93 -8.36
CA PRO A 41 7.74 0.42 -8.77
C PRO A 41 6.78 1.51 -8.29
N HIS A 42 5.49 1.18 -8.15
CA HIS A 42 4.43 2.07 -7.70
C HIS A 42 3.62 1.39 -6.60
N ALA A 43 4.18 1.33 -5.39
CA ALA A 43 3.59 0.55 -4.30
C ALA A 43 2.66 1.36 -3.40
N ILE A 44 3.12 2.53 -2.93
CA ILE A 44 2.42 3.30 -1.90
C ILE A 44 1.87 4.59 -2.52
N PRO A 45 0.53 4.78 -2.53
CA PRO A 45 -0.07 6.04 -2.96
C PRO A 45 0.46 7.22 -2.13
N GLN A 46 0.82 8.30 -2.82
CA GLN A 46 1.25 9.54 -2.19
C GLN A 46 0.14 10.58 -2.32
N TYR A 47 -0.43 10.99 -1.21
CA TYR A 47 -1.47 11.99 -1.16
C TYR A 47 -0.86 13.38 -1.36
N LYS A 48 -0.91 13.88 -2.58
CA LYS A 48 -0.44 15.21 -2.95
C LYS A 48 -1.48 16.28 -2.61
N LEU A 49 -1.06 17.54 -2.60
CA LEU A 49 -2.00 18.68 -2.53
C LEU A 49 -3.07 18.54 -3.62
N GLY A 50 -4.34 18.75 -3.25
CA GLY A 50 -5.47 18.57 -4.17
C GLY A 50 -5.98 17.11 -4.27
N HIS A 51 -5.50 16.19 -3.42
CA HIS A 51 -5.98 14.81 -3.40
C HIS A 51 -7.45 14.72 -2.95
N LEU A 52 -7.83 15.39 -1.87
CA LEU A 52 -9.20 15.36 -1.35
C LEU A 52 -10.26 15.84 -2.35
N PRO A 53 -10.06 16.95 -3.10
CA PRO A 53 -10.96 17.31 -4.18
C PRO A 53 -11.15 16.23 -5.25
N LYS A 54 -10.10 15.45 -5.57
CA LYS A 54 -10.22 14.33 -6.52
C LYS A 54 -11.07 13.19 -5.95
N VAL A 55 -10.92 12.90 -4.66
CA VAL A 55 -11.78 11.92 -3.98
C VAL A 55 -13.24 12.37 -4.01
N ALA A 56 -13.51 13.66 -3.74
CA ALA A 56 -14.86 14.21 -3.80
C ALA A 56 -15.50 14.07 -5.19
N LEU A 57 -14.74 14.31 -6.27
CA LEU A 57 -15.23 14.08 -7.65
C LEU A 57 -15.59 12.63 -7.91
N VAL A 58 -14.82 11.70 -7.37
CA VAL A 58 -15.14 10.26 -7.46
C VAL A 58 -16.42 9.95 -6.69
N ASP A 59 -16.64 10.55 -5.53
CA ASP A 59 -17.85 10.35 -4.73
C ASP A 59 -19.09 10.88 -5.45
N GLU A 60 -18.99 12.05 -6.06
CA GLU A 60 -20.07 12.60 -6.90
C GLU A 60 -20.42 11.69 -8.08
N ALA A 61 -19.40 11.14 -8.75
CA ALA A 61 -19.60 10.20 -9.84
C ALA A 61 -20.24 8.89 -9.34
N LEU A 62 -19.80 8.35 -8.22
CA LEU A 62 -20.35 7.12 -7.61
C LEU A 62 -21.82 7.29 -7.17
N ALA A 63 -22.22 8.49 -6.76
CA ALA A 63 -23.60 8.76 -6.36
C ALA A 63 -24.62 8.50 -7.49
N GLN A 64 -24.16 8.54 -8.75
CA GLN A 64 -24.99 8.24 -9.92
C GLN A 64 -25.18 6.74 -10.17
N PHE A 65 -24.43 5.89 -9.48
CA PHE A 65 -24.44 4.43 -9.65
C PHE A 65 -24.76 3.73 -8.31
N PRO A 66 -26.05 3.68 -7.91
CA PRO A 66 -26.47 2.98 -6.70
C PRO A 66 -26.00 1.53 -6.71
N GLY A 67 -25.35 1.09 -5.62
CA GLY A 67 -24.79 -0.27 -5.52
C GLY A 67 -23.35 -0.41 -5.99
N LEU A 68 -22.75 0.63 -6.60
CA LEU A 68 -21.32 0.65 -6.87
C LEU A 68 -20.57 1.30 -5.71
N HIS A 69 -19.64 0.57 -5.12
CA HIS A 69 -18.86 1.03 -3.97
C HIS A 69 -17.37 0.88 -4.26
N LEU A 70 -16.58 1.88 -3.84
CA LEU A 70 -15.12 1.88 -3.95
C LEU A 70 -14.47 2.06 -2.57
N ARG A 71 -13.56 1.17 -2.23
CA ARG A 71 -12.63 1.30 -1.11
C ARG A 71 -11.23 0.95 -1.61
N SER A 72 -10.24 1.75 -1.24
CA SER A 72 -8.87 1.55 -1.71
C SER A 72 -7.88 2.38 -0.91
N ASN A 73 -6.61 1.96 -0.92
CA ASN A 73 -5.51 2.64 -0.26
C ASN A 73 -5.22 4.06 -0.80
N TRP A 74 -5.64 4.40 -2.00
CA TRP A 74 -5.52 5.77 -2.52
C TRP A 74 -6.61 6.72 -2.01
N ARG A 75 -7.66 6.18 -1.39
CA ARG A 75 -8.85 6.92 -0.99
C ARG A 75 -8.95 7.09 0.54
N ASP A 76 -8.93 5.98 1.28
CA ASP A 76 -9.42 5.92 2.65
C ASP A 76 -8.31 5.61 3.68
N GLY A 77 -7.06 5.55 3.27
CA GLY A 77 -5.91 5.23 4.12
C GLY A 77 -4.95 4.28 3.43
N VAL A 78 -3.66 4.55 3.58
CA VAL A 78 -2.60 3.82 2.85
C VAL A 78 -2.25 2.51 3.54
N ALA A 79 -2.40 2.42 4.86
CA ALA A 79 -2.05 1.25 5.63
C ALA A 79 -2.99 0.06 5.36
N LEU A 80 -2.46 -1.14 5.41
CA LEU A 80 -3.25 -2.37 5.24
C LEU A 80 -4.39 -2.45 6.26
N GLY A 81 -4.13 -2.05 7.52
CA GLY A 81 -5.14 -2.00 8.57
C GLY A 81 -6.33 -1.11 8.20
N ASP A 82 -6.06 0.10 7.70
CA ASP A 82 -7.10 1.03 7.25
C ASP A 82 -7.93 0.43 6.11
N CYS A 83 -7.28 -0.24 5.15
CA CYS A 83 -7.97 -0.89 4.04
C CYS A 83 -8.93 -2.00 4.52
N VAL A 84 -8.50 -2.82 5.48
CA VAL A 84 -9.31 -3.89 6.06
C VAL A 84 -10.49 -3.32 6.84
N GLU A 85 -10.25 -2.33 7.71
CA GLU A 85 -11.29 -1.69 8.51
C GLU A 85 -12.36 -1.02 7.64
N ASN A 86 -11.93 -0.24 6.65
CA ASN A 86 -12.85 0.44 5.73
C ASN A 86 -13.65 -0.54 4.87
N ALA A 87 -13.06 -1.67 4.45
CA ALA A 87 -13.77 -2.71 3.74
C ALA A 87 -14.81 -3.42 4.63
N TYR A 88 -14.45 -3.70 5.88
CA TYR A 88 -15.36 -4.29 6.85
C TYR A 88 -16.55 -3.39 7.15
N GLN A 89 -16.30 -2.09 7.40
CA GLN A 89 -17.37 -1.11 7.62
C GLN A 89 -18.31 -1.00 6.42
N LEU A 90 -17.76 -0.96 5.21
CA LEU A 90 -18.58 -0.96 3.99
C LEU A 90 -19.46 -2.20 3.87
N ALA A 91 -18.91 -3.38 4.19
CA ALA A 91 -19.68 -4.63 4.16
C ALA A 91 -20.86 -4.61 5.15
N GLN A 92 -20.64 -4.06 6.36
CA GLN A 92 -21.72 -3.86 7.33
C GLN A 92 -22.79 -2.90 6.82
N ASP A 93 -22.38 -1.76 6.24
CA ASP A 93 -23.29 -0.74 5.72
C ASP A 93 -24.17 -1.29 4.57
N ILE A 94 -23.60 -2.14 3.72
CA ILE A 94 -24.34 -2.82 2.64
C ILE A 94 -25.29 -3.87 3.24
N GLY A 95 -24.83 -4.68 4.18
CA GLY A 95 -25.64 -5.74 4.82
C GLY A 95 -26.78 -5.21 5.68
N ALA A 96 -26.68 -3.97 6.19
CA ALA A 96 -27.71 -3.32 6.99
C ALA A 96 -28.83 -2.68 6.14
N ARG A 97 -28.65 -2.57 4.82
CA ARG A 97 -29.68 -2.02 3.92
C ARG A 97 -30.75 -3.07 3.66
N PRO A 98 -32.04 -2.76 3.88
CA PRO A 98 -33.11 -3.69 3.47
C PRO A 98 -33.05 -3.90 1.95
N LEU A 99 -33.20 -5.11 1.54
CA LEU A 99 -33.33 -5.51 0.12
C LEU A 99 -34.56 -4.86 -0.51
#